data_2481e3a1d5d5cb3abb30e48d3449af14
#
_entry.id   2481e3a1d5d5cb3abb30e48d3449af14
#
_cell.length_a   1.000
_cell.length_b   1.000
_cell.length_c   1.000
_cell.angle_alpha   90.00
_cell.angle_beta   90.00
_cell.angle_gamma   90.00
#
_symmetry.space_group_name_H-M   'P 1'
#
loop_
_entity.id
_entity.type
_entity.pdbx_description
1 polymer ?
#
loop_
_entity_poly.entity_id
_entity_poly.type
_entity_poly.pdbx_seq_one_letter_code
_entity_poly.pdbx_strand_id
1 'polypeptide(L)'
;MFDFLTVARALTDENRVRILMALRQREMCVCQITGFLDLAPSTTSKHLSILRQARLIDSKKKGKWVYYRETDVEEAPQIVRGALAWVHSTLSDNGVVKEDQKRIAEILSREETLCSPEERGEDRFHSLEIHSLADKD
;
A
#
# COMPACT_ATOMS: atom_id res chain seq x y z
N MET A 1 13.86 -20.40 3.45
CA MET A 1 13.68 -19.92 4.84
C MET A 1 13.64 -18.42 4.95
N PHE A 2 14.58 -17.74 4.28
CA PHE A 2 14.61 -16.27 4.32
C PHE A 2 13.31 -15.64 3.78
N ASP A 3 12.84 -16.11 2.64
CA ASP A 3 11.63 -15.56 2.03
C ASP A 3 10.41 -15.81 2.91
N PHE A 4 10.34 -16.98 3.54
CA PHE A 4 9.24 -17.28 4.43
C PHE A 4 9.21 -16.34 5.63
N LEU A 5 10.36 -16.12 6.24
CA LEU A 5 10.42 -15.24 7.41
C LEU A 5 10.15 -13.79 7.04
N THR A 6 10.63 -13.37 5.88
CA THR A 6 10.38 -12.00 5.42
C THR A 6 8.90 -11.75 5.20
N VAL A 7 8.21 -12.70 4.57
CA VAL A 7 6.77 -12.61 4.36
C VAL A 7 6.03 -12.65 5.70
N ALA A 8 6.37 -13.61 6.56
CA ALA A 8 5.71 -13.73 7.86
C ALA A 8 5.87 -12.46 8.69
N ARG A 9 7.06 -11.89 8.69
CA ARG A 9 7.34 -10.67 9.45
C ARG A 9 6.51 -9.49 8.92
N ALA A 10 6.36 -9.42 7.61
CA ALA A 10 5.56 -8.35 7.01
C ALA A 10 4.09 -8.42 7.45
N LEU A 11 3.61 -9.61 7.78
CA LEU A 11 2.21 -9.82 8.17
C LEU A 11 1.96 -9.70 9.68
N THR A 12 2.97 -9.38 10.46
CA THR A 12 2.81 -9.32 11.92
C THR A 12 2.47 -7.92 12.43
N ASP A 13 2.05 -7.04 11.57
CA ASP A 13 1.67 -5.68 11.94
C ASP A 13 0.30 -5.37 11.37
N GLU A 14 -0.59 -4.86 12.22
CA GLU A 14 -1.96 -4.57 11.81
C GLU A 14 -2.03 -3.59 10.64
N ASN A 15 -1.22 -2.53 10.68
CA ASN A 15 -1.26 -1.53 9.63
C ASN A 15 -0.79 -2.09 8.30
N ARG A 16 0.21 -2.96 8.31
CA ARG A 16 0.68 -3.58 7.06
C ARG A 16 -0.38 -4.48 6.45
N VAL A 17 -1.09 -5.23 7.28
CA VAL A 17 -2.18 -6.07 6.79
C VAL A 17 -3.32 -5.22 6.24
N ARG A 18 -3.64 -4.12 6.91
CA ARG A 18 -4.67 -3.19 6.43
C ARG A 18 -4.28 -2.58 5.07
N ILE A 19 -3.01 -2.26 4.89
CA ILE A 19 -2.52 -1.78 3.58
C ILE A 19 -2.74 -2.84 2.51
N LEU A 20 -2.38 -4.09 2.79
CA LEU A 20 -2.57 -5.17 1.82
C LEU A 20 -4.02 -5.30 1.40
N MET A 21 -4.93 -5.27 2.36
CA MET A 21 -6.35 -5.39 2.03
C MET A 21 -6.84 -4.19 1.21
N ALA A 22 -6.30 -3.00 1.49
CA ALA A 22 -6.65 -1.82 0.72
C ALA A 22 -6.16 -1.91 -0.72
N LEU A 23 -4.97 -2.46 -0.93
CA LEU A 23 -4.35 -2.54 -2.25
C LEU A 23 -4.81 -3.75 -3.06
N ARG A 24 -5.65 -4.58 -2.51
CA ARG A 24 -6.17 -5.75 -3.21
C ARG A 24 -6.97 -5.38 -4.45
N GLN A 25 -7.73 -4.30 -4.38
CA GLN A 25 -8.66 -3.94 -5.44
C GLN A 25 -8.31 -2.67 -6.18
N ARG A 26 -7.25 -1.98 -5.76
CA ARG A 26 -6.94 -0.68 -6.36
C ARG A 26 -5.50 -0.29 -6.13
N GLU A 27 -5.02 0.61 -6.96
CA GLU A 27 -3.74 1.24 -6.75
C GLU A 27 -3.93 2.47 -5.87
N MET A 28 -2.96 2.74 -5.00
CA MET A 28 -3.01 3.92 -4.13
C MET A 28 -1.62 4.52 -3.99
N CYS A 29 -1.55 5.84 -3.90
CA CYS A 29 -0.28 6.51 -3.59
C CYS A 29 -0.13 6.64 -2.08
N VAL A 30 1.08 7.01 -1.63
CA VAL A 30 1.37 7.14 -0.19
C VAL A 30 0.40 8.11 0.49
N CYS A 31 0.07 9.20 -0.17
CA CYS A 31 -0.84 10.21 0.38
C CYS A 31 -2.20 9.59 0.75
N GLN A 32 -2.74 8.80 -0.15
CA GLN A 32 -4.03 8.15 0.08
C GLN A 32 -3.95 7.11 1.19
N ILE A 33 -2.86 6.33 1.19
CA ILE A 33 -2.67 5.31 2.21
C ILE A 33 -2.50 5.96 3.59
N THR A 34 -1.71 7.00 3.66
CA THR A 34 -1.50 7.77 4.89
C THR A 34 -2.83 8.31 5.41
N GLY A 35 -3.68 8.76 4.49
CA GLY A 35 -4.97 9.34 4.84
C GLY A 35 -5.88 8.35 5.55
N PHE A 36 -6.00 7.12 5.02
CA PHE A 36 -6.92 6.18 5.65
C PHE A 36 -6.34 5.54 6.91
N LEU A 37 -5.03 5.43 7.00
CA LEU A 37 -4.39 4.87 8.19
C LEU A 37 -4.24 5.90 9.31
N ASP A 38 -4.24 7.17 8.95
CA ASP A 38 -4.00 8.25 9.90
C ASP A 38 -2.65 8.13 10.58
N LEU A 39 -1.62 7.85 9.78
CA LEU A 39 -0.24 7.75 10.23
C LEU A 39 0.61 8.83 9.59
N ALA A 40 1.79 9.06 10.15
CA ALA A 40 2.75 9.96 9.54
C ALA A 40 3.24 9.38 8.21
N PRO A 41 3.54 10.22 7.21
CA PRO A 41 4.04 9.72 5.93
C PRO A 41 5.29 8.85 6.05
N SER A 42 6.21 9.21 6.95
CA SER A 42 7.43 8.41 7.14
C SER A 42 7.13 7.03 7.68
N THR A 43 6.15 6.90 8.56
CA THR A 43 5.74 5.62 9.11
C THR A 43 5.08 4.77 8.03
N THR A 44 4.21 5.38 7.24
CA THR A 44 3.56 4.70 6.13
C THR A 44 4.59 4.19 5.12
N SER A 45 5.57 5.02 4.77
CA SER A 45 6.61 4.63 3.83
C SER A 45 7.42 3.45 4.35
N LYS A 46 7.67 3.39 5.64
CA LYS A 46 8.39 2.27 6.25
C LYS A 46 7.59 0.97 6.12
N HIS A 47 6.29 1.02 6.37
CA HIS A 47 5.42 -0.14 6.19
C HIS A 47 5.40 -0.61 4.73
N LEU A 48 5.32 0.34 3.81
CA LEU A 48 5.32 0.01 2.38
C LEU A 48 6.64 -0.64 1.97
N SER A 49 7.74 -0.16 2.51
CA SER A 49 9.04 -0.73 2.24
C SER A 49 9.13 -2.19 2.69
N ILE A 50 8.63 -2.48 3.89
CA ILE A 50 8.64 -3.84 4.42
C ILE A 50 7.79 -4.77 3.56
N LEU A 51 6.60 -4.33 3.18
CA LEU A 51 5.71 -5.10 2.32
C LEU A 51 6.34 -5.35 0.95
N ARG A 52 7.03 -4.36 0.41
CA ARG A 52 7.65 -4.46 -0.89
C ARG A 52 8.84 -5.42 -0.87
N GLN A 53 9.64 -5.39 0.19
CA GLN A 53 10.74 -6.33 0.35
C GLN A 53 10.25 -7.77 0.44
N ALA A 54 9.07 -7.96 1.00
CA ALA A 54 8.45 -9.29 1.07
C ALA A 54 7.79 -9.69 -0.23
N ARG A 55 7.80 -8.81 -1.24
CA ARG A 55 7.18 -9.03 -2.54
C ARG A 55 5.67 -9.18 -2.49
N LEU A 56 5.06 -8.65 -1.44
CA LEU A 56 3.60 -8.68 -1.30
C LEU A 56 2.94 -7.55 -2.07
N ILE A 57 3.66 -6.48 -2.31
CA ILE A 57 3.17 -5.35 -3.10
C ILE A 57 4.23 -4.91 -4.10
N ASP A 58 3.77 -4.23 -5.16
CA ASP A 58 4.61 -3.61 -6.15
C ASP A 58 4.36 -2.11 -6.17
N SER A 59 5.31 -1.37 -6.72
CA SER A 59 5.13 0.04 -6.95
C SER A 59 5.24 0.34 -8.44
N LYS A 60 4.56 1.37 -8.88
CA LYS A 60 4.57 1.78 -10.28
C LYS A 60 4.52 3.30 -10.34
N LYS A 61 5.43 3.87 -11.12
CA LYS A 61 5.47 5.30 -11.32
C LYS A 61 4.53 5.68 -12.47
N LYS A 62 3.65 6.64 -12.24
CA LYS A 62 2.75 7.17 -13.25
C LYS A 62 2.91 8.69 -13.25
N GLY A 63 3.59 9.22 -14.25
CA GLY A 63 3.90 10.63 -14.29
C GLY A 63 4.79 11.02 -13.11
N LYS A 64 4.31 11.92 -12.27
CA LYS A 64 5.02 12.39 -11.09
C LYS A 64 4.74 11.58 -9.85
N TRP A 65 3.77 10.67 -9.92
CA TRP A 65 3.29 9.96 -8.75
C TRP A 65 3.73 8.51 -8.74
N VAL A 66 3.90 7.97 -7.54
CA VAL A 66 4.20 6.56 -7.36
C VAL A 66 2.99 5.91 -6.70
N TYR A 67 2.49 4.86 -7.34
CA TYR A 67 1.35 4.11 -6.86
C TYR A 67 1.78 2.73 -6.43
N TYR A 68 1.08 2.22 -5.43
CA TYR A 68 1.31 0.88 -4.91
C TYR A 68 0.12 0.02 -5.17
N ARG A 69 0.35 -1.25 -5.38
CA ARG A 69 -0.70 -2.24 -5.59
C ARG A 69 -0.23 -3.59 -5.08
N GLU A 70 -1.16 -4.47 -4.84
CA GLU A 70 -0.83 -5.83 -4.47
C GLU A 70 -0.12 -6.52 -5.64
N THR A 71 0.86 -7.37 -5.34
CA THR A 71 1.59 -8.09 -6.38
C THR A 71 0.66 -8.96 -7.19
N ASP A 72 0.90 -9.00 -8.51
CA ASP A 72 0.13 -9.85 -9.41
C ASP A 72 0.39 -11.31 -9.03
N VAL A 73 -0.68 -12.03 -8.69
CA VAL A 73 -0.55 -13.40 -8.23
C VAL A 73 0.03 -14.33 -9.29
N GLU A 74 -0.17 -14.00 -10.57
CA GLU A 74 0.37 -14.84 -11.65
C GLU A 74 1.88 -14.75 -11.75
N GLU A 75 2.46 -13.65 -11.34
CA GLU A 75 3.90 -13.45 -11.39
C GLU A 75 4.58 -13.68 -10.05
N ALA A 76 3.81 -13.85 -9.00
CA ALA A 76 4.36 -13.95 -7.65
C ALA A 76 4.89 -15.35 -7.34
N PRO A 77 5.92 -15.44 -6.50
CA PRO A 77 6.36 -16.75 -5.99
C PRO A 77 5.22 -17.44 -5.25
N GLN A 78 5.28 -18.76 -5.18
CA GLN A 78 4.23 -19.53 -4.52
C GLN A 78 4.00 -19.09 -3.07
N ILE A 79 5.06 -18.77 -2.33
CA ILE A 79 4.93 -18.34 -0.94
C ILE A 79 4.14 -17.05 -0.84
N VAL A 80 4.34 -16.13 -1.77
CA VAL A 80 3.60 -14.86 -1.78
C VAL A 80 2.15 -15.11 -2.14
N ARG A 81 1.90 -15.94 -3.15
CA ARG A 81 0.52 -16.26 -3.53
C ARG A 81 -0.23 -16.90 -2.37
N GLY A 82 0.42 -17.83 -1.67
CA GLY A 82 -0.19 -18.47 -0.52
C GLY A 82 -0.49 -17.49 0.61
N ALA A 83 0.45 -16.59 0.88
CA ALA A 83 0.27 -15.59 1.92
C ALA A 83 -0.88 -14.64 1.59
N LEU A 84 -0.95 -14.16 0.35
CA LEU A 84 -2.03 -13.26 -0.06
C LEU A 84 -3.38 -13.95 0.00
N ALA A 85 -3.46 -15.20 -0.46
CA ALA A 85 -4.70 -15.95 -0.40
C ALA A 85 -5.17 -16.12 1.05
N TRP A 86 -4.24 -16.41 1.95
CA TRP A 86 -4.55 -16.57 3.36
C TRP A 86 -5.08 -15.27 3.97
N VAL A 87 -4.41 -14.17 3.70
CA VAL A 87 -4.85 -12.86 4.21
C VAL A 87 -6.24 -12.53 3.68
N HIS A 88 -6.45 -12.70 2.38
CA HIS A 88 -7.74 -12.35 1.77
C HIS A 88 -8.87 -13.19 2.34
N SER A 89 -8.69 -14.50 2.41
CA SER A 89 -9.76 -15.39 2.89
C SER A 89 -10.04 -15.17 4.37
N THR A 90 -9.02 -14.82 5.14
CA THR A 90 -9.18 -14.64 6.58
C THR A 90 -9.86 -13.32 6.92
N LEU A 91 -9.59 -12.27 6.16
CA LEU A 91 -9.98 -10.91 6.53
C LEU A 91 -11.06 -10.28 5.67
N SER A 92 -11.63 -11.01 4.71
CA SER A 92 -12.64 -10.43 3.83
C SER A 92 -13.85 -9.89 4.57
N ASP A 93 -14.22 -10.47 5.70
CA ASP A 93 -15.35 -10.02 6.51
C ASP A 93 -14.93 -9.28 7.77
N ASN A 94 -13.66 -8.95 7.91
CA ASN A 94 -13.16 -8.28 9.11
C ASN A 94 -13.73 -6.87 9.21
N GLY A 95 -14.16 -6.49 10.41
CA GLY A 95 -14.78 -5.19 10.66
C GLY A 95 -13.85 -4.01 10.40
N VAL A 96 -12.57 -4.13 10.79
CA VAL A 96 -11.60 -3.06 10.56
C VAL A 96 -11.40 -2.85 9.07
N VAL A 97 -11.27 -3.94 8.32
CA VAL A 97 -11.09 -3.88 6.88
C VAL A 97 -12.29 -3.22 6.21
N LYS A 98 -13.50 -3.57 6.64
CA LYS A 98 -14.72 -2.95 6.08
C LYS A 98 -14.76 -1.46 6.37
N GLU A 99 -14.38 -1.06 7.57
CA GLU A 99 -14.34 0.34 7.93
C GLU A 99 -13.31 1.08 7.10
N ASP A 100 -12.15 0.47 6.89
CA ASP A 100 -11.11 1.05 6.04
C ASP A 100 -11.63 1.28 4.62
N GLN A 101 -12.40 0.34 4.07
CA GLN A 101 -12.95 0.49 2.72
C GLN A 101 -13.84 1.73 2.62
N LYS A 102 -14.62 2.00 3.65
CA LYS A 102 -15.46 3.20 3.67
C LYS A 102 -14.63 4.47 3.69
N ARG A 103 -13.58 4.49 4.52
CA ARG A 103 -12.72 5.66 4.62
C ARG A 103 -11.96 5.88 3.32
N ILE A 104 -11.51 4.82 2.68
CA ILE A 104 -10.82 4.92 1.40
C ILE A 104 -11.75 5.49 0.34
N ALA A 105 -12.98 5.02 0.29
CA ALA A 105 -13.96 5.53 -0.67
C ALA A 105 -14.17 7.03 -0.50
N GLU A 106 -14.23 7.50 0.73
CA GLU A 106 -14.38 8.93 1.01
C GLU A 106 -13.16 9.72 0.55
N ILE A 107 -11.96 9.19 0.81
CA ILE A 107 -10.72 9.86 0.43
C ILE A 107 -10.63 9.97 -1.09
N LEU A 108 -10.89 8.90 -1.80
CA LEU A 108 -10.84 8.90 -3.26
C LEU A 108 -11.85 9.85 -3.86
N SER A 109 -13.03 9.89 -3.28
CA SER A 109 -14.08 10.81 -3.75
C SER A 109 -13.66 12.26 -3.59
N ARG A 110 -13.08 12.61 -2.44
CA ARG A 110 -12.62 13.98 -2.21
C ARG A 110 -11.49 14.37 -3.13
N GLU A 111 -10.58 13.47 -3.39
CA GLU A 111 -9.44 13.76 -4.25
C GLU A 111 -9.86 13.99 -5.70
N GLU A 112 -10.88 13.31 -6.15
CA GLU A 112 -11.41 13.53 -7.49
C GLU A 112 -11.97 14.93 -7.66
N THR A 113 -12.52 15.49 -6.60
CA THR A 113 -13.18 16.80 -6.67
C THR A 113 -12.30 17.94 -6.20
N LEU A 114 -11.38 17.69 -5.29
CA LEU A 114 -10.65 18.75 -4.62
C LEU A 114 -9.17 18.83 -4.93
N CYS A 115 -8.58 17.73 -5.37
CA CYS A 115 -7.13 17.66 -5.50
C CYS A 115 -6.70 17.30 -6.91
N SER A 116 -6.36 18.32 -7.68
CA SER A 116 -5.55 18.07 -8.86
C SER A 116 -4.12 17.81 -8.36
N PRO A 117 -3.24 17.26 -9.18
CA PRO A 117 -1.86 17.06 -8.79
C PRO A 117 -1.18 18.32 -8.25
N GLU A 118 -1.49 19.47 -8.85
CA GLU A 118 -0.90 20.75 -8.42
C GLU A 118 -1.36 21.13 -7.02
N GLU A 119 -2.64 20.92 -6.76
CA GLU A 119 -3.22 21.32 -5.49
C GLU A 119 -2.78 20.49 -4.33
N ARG A 120 -2.29 19.30 -4.58
CA ARG A 120 -1.82 18.42 -3.53
C ARG A 120 -0.40 18.75 -3.07
N GLY A 121 0.14 19.86 -3.53
CA GLY A 121 1.49 20.21 -3.17
C GLY A 121 2.48 19.19 -3.69
N GLU A 122 2.30 18.82 -4.92
CA GLU A 122 3.02 17.72 -5.53
C GLU A 122 4.53 17.85 -5.45
N ASP A 123 5.02 19.07 -5.51
CA ASP A 123 6.46 19.28 -5.54
C ASP A 123 7.13 18.73 -4.29
N ARG A 124 6.58 19.06 -3.14
CA ARG A 124 7.15 18.61 -1.89
C ARG A 124 6.92 17.12 -1.65
N PHE A 125 5.69 16.69 -1.86
CA PHE A 125 5.34 15.30 -1.60
C PHE A 125 6.02 14.37 -2.59
N HIS A 126 6.00 14.77 -3.84
CA HIS A 126 6.61 14.01 -4.91
C HIS A 126 8.11 13.81 -4.68
N SER A 127 8.80 14.84 -4.27
CA SER A 127 10.24 14.76 -4.00
C SER A 127 10.55 13.75 -2.93
N LEU A 128 9.76 13.73 -1.86
CA LEU A 128 9.99 12.78 -0.78
C LEU A 128 9.75 11.35 -1.23
N GLU A 129 8.69 11.15 -1.99
CA GLU A 129 8.33 9.82 -2.43
C GLU A 129 9.31 9.25 -3.44
N ILE A 130 9.64 10.05 -4.41
CA ILE A 130 10.56 9.61 -5.46
C ILE A 130 11.92 9.33 -4.88
N HIS A 131 12.40 10.20 -4.00
CA HIS A 131 13.67 9.98 -3.35
C HIS A 131 13.70 8.65 -2.61
N SER A 132 12.65 8.38 -1.85
CA SER A 132 12.56 7.15 -1.07
C SER A 132 12.53 5.92 -1.97
N LEU A 133 11.83 5.99 -3.07
CA LEU A 133 11.68 4.83 -3.95
C LEU A 133 12.86 4.64 -4.89
N ALA A 134 13.48 5.73 -5.32
CA ALA A 134 14.64 5.64 -6.18
C ALA A 134 15.78 4.91 -5.48
N ASP A 135 15.91 5.09 -4.19
CA ASP A 135 16.95 4.43 -3.43
C ASP A 135 16.78 2.92 -3.36
N LYS A 136 15.59 2.44 -3.62
CA LYS A 136 15.29 1.01 -3.53
C LYS A 136 15.29 0.30 -4.86
N ASP A 137 15.10 1.04 -5.88
CA ASP A 137 15.07 0.49 -7.22
C ASP A 137 16.44 0.55 -7.88
#